data_dce54dd46df10d318c468622ee3e6f67
#
_entry.id   dce54dd46df10d318c468622ee3e6f67
#
_cell.length_a   1.000
_cell.length_b   1.000
_cell.length_c   1.000
_cell.angle_alpha   90.00
_cell.angle_beta   90.00
_cell.angle_gamma   90.00
#
_symmetry.space_group_name_H-M   'P 1'
#
loop_
_entity.id
_entity.type
_entity.pdbx_description
1 polymer ?
#
loop_
_entity_poly.entity_id
_entity_poly.type
_entity_poly.pdbx_seq_one_letter_code
_entity_poly.pdbx_strand_id
1 'polypeptide(L)' 'MTEHAEAYEKLDRAIRDFHAEVNEGLMPLEWVLVSGLVPLADDYAGDEACIVASAPHAQPWWRTDSLLAVAHNSALY' A
#
# COMPACT_ATOMS: atom_id res chain seq x y z
N MET A 1 -15.75 -6.06 -13.82
CA MET A 1 -15.06 -6.59 -12.64
C MET A 1 -13.57 -6.65 -12.90
N THR A 2 -12.77 -6.19 -11.97
CA THR A 2 -11.35 -6.21 -12.17
C THR A 2 -10.79 -7.60 -11.86
N GLU A 3 -9.76 -7.94 -12.60
CA GLU A 3 -9.05 -9.19 -12.48
C GLU A 3 -8.46 -9.41 -11.09
N HIS A 4 -8.17 -8.33 -10.38
CA HIS A 4 -7.51 -8.40 -9.09
C HIS A 4 -8.37 -7.97 -7.91
N ALA A 5 -9.69 -7.93 -8.10
CA ALA A 5 -10.59 -7.47 -7.06
C ALA A 5 -10.44 -8.28 -5.78
N GLU A 6 -10.30 -9.58 -5.91
CA GLU A 6 -10.17 -10.47 -4.76
C GLU A 6 -8.86 -10.21 -4.00
N ALA A 7 -7.78 -9.95 -4.75
CA ALA A 7 -6.49 -9.66 -4.14
C ALA A 7 -6.56 -8.34 -3.36
N TYR A 8 -7.24 -7.34 -3.89
CA TYR A 8 -7.40 -6.07 -3.19
C TYR A 8 -8.26 -6.22 -1.94
N GLU A 9 -9.29 -7.05 -1.99
CA GLU A 9 -10.11 -7.31 -0.81
C GLU A 9 -9.30 -7.97 0.30
N LYS A 10 -8.46 -8.92 -0.05
CA LYS A 10 -7.60 -9.57 0.93
C LYS A 10 -6.60 -8.59 1.54
N LEU A 11 -6.05 -7.73 0.72
CA LEU A 11 -5.10 -6.73 1.20
C LEU A 11 -5.79 -5.74 2.15
N ASP A 12 -6.97 -5.26 1.79
CA ASP A 12 -7.71 -4.34 2.62
C ASP A 12 -8.02 -4.97 3.98
N ARG A 13 -8.43 -6.22 3.98
CA ARG A 13 -8.72 -6.94 5.23
C ARG A 13 -7.46 -7.09 6.08
N ALA A 14 -6.34 -7.42 5.45
CA ALA A 14 -5.09 -7.57 6.17
C ALA A 14 -4.65 -6.26 6.81
N ILE A 15 -4.83 -5.16 6.11
CA ILE A 15 -4.48 -3.84 6.65
C ILE A 15 -5.38 -3.49 7.83
N ARG A 16 -6.66 -3.78 7.73
CA ARG A 16 -7.60 -3.53 8.82
C ARG A 16 -7.27 -4.39 10.04
N ASP A 17 -6.96 -5.65 9.82
CA ASP A 17 -6.59 -6.56 10.91
C ASP A 17 -5.30 -6.11 11.59
N PHE A 18 -4.33 -5.68 10.81
CA PHE A 18 -3.07 -5.17 11.34
C PHE A 18 -3.32 -3.98 12.27
N HIS A 19 -4.14 -3.03 11.82
CA HIS A 19 -4.40 -1.84 12.64
C HIS A 19 -5.27 -2.13 13.84
N ALA A 20 -6.17 -3.11 13.74
CA ALA A 20 -6.95 -3.52 14.91
C ALA A 20 -6.06 -4.05 16.02
N GLU A 21 -4.96 -4.67 15.65
CA GLU A 21 -4.04 -5.24 16.61
C GLU A 21 -3.03 -4.24 17.14
N VAL A 22 -2.49 -3.42 16.24
CA VAL A 22 -1.40 -2.51 16.57
C VAL A 22 -1.90 -1.15 17.04
N ASN A 23 -2.99 -0.68 16.49
CA ASN A 23 -3.56 0.62 16.81
C ASN A 23 -4.97 0.46 17.36
N GLU A 24 -5.06 -0.21 18.49
CA GLU A 24 -6.32 -0.55 19.12
C GLU A 24 -7.22 0.67 19.28
N GLY A 25 -8.48 0.50 18.89
CA GLY A 25 -9.44 1.58 18.96
C GLY A 25 -9.51 2.47 17.73
N LEU A 26 -8.62 2.23 16.76
CA LEU A 26 -8.59 3.00 15.52
C LEU A 26 -8.83 2.09 14.34
N MET A 27 -9.39 2.64 13.28
CA MET A 27 -9.67 1.88 12.07
C MET A 27 -9.18 2.68 10.87
N PRO A 28 -8.48 2.06 9.94
CA PRO A 28 -8.02 2.78 8.75
C PRO A 28 -9.20 3.07 7.84
N LEU A 29 -9.45 4.35 7.59
CA LEU A 29 -10.45 4.79 6.63
C LEU A 29 -9.84 4.85 5.24
N GLU A 30 -8.58 5.23 5.19
CA GLU A 30 -7.83 5.40 3.96
C GLU A 30 -6.45 4.80 4.15
N TRP A 31 -5.88 4.27 3.08
CA TRP A 31 -4.54 3.74 3.16
C TRP A 31 -3.87 3.72 1.79
N VAL A 32 -2.56 3.65 1.80
CA VAL A 32 -1.77 3.40 0.61
C VAL A 32 -0.61 2.50 1.02
N LEU A 33 -0.36 1.49 0.21
CA LEU A 33 0.75 0.57 0.41
C LEU A 33 1.76 0.79 -0.70
N VAL A 34 3.00 1.06 -0.32
CA VAL A 34 4.07 1.25 -1.29
C VAL A 34 5.00 0.05 -1.20
N SER A 35 5.26 -0.58 -2.33
CA SER A 35 6.07 -1.78 -2.37
C SER A 35 7.20 -1.62 -3.38
N GLY A 36 8.39 -2.05 -2.98
CA GLY A 36 9.50 -2.17 -3.91
C GLY A 36 9.53 -3.59 -4.43
N LEU A 37 9.41 -3.76 -5.74
CA LEU A 37 9.35 -5.07 -6.36
C LEU A 37 10.61 -5.32 -7.17
N VAL A 38 11.12 -6.53 -7.11
CA VAL A 38 12.29 -6.94 -7.89
C VAL A 38 11.94 -8.19 -8.68
N PRO A 39 12.60 -8.40 -9.81
CA PRO A 39 12.38 -9.63 -10.58
C PRO A 39 12.77 -10.85 -9.79
N LEU A 40 12.09 -11.95 -10.03
CA LEU A 40 12.41 -13.22 -9.40
C LEU A 40 13.62 -13.90 -10.05
N ALA A 41 14.08 -13.37 -11.16
CA ALA A 41 15.20 -13.96 -11.90
C ALA A 41 16.50 -13.84 -11.13
N ASP A 42 17.39 -14.81 -11.31
CA ASP A 42 18.67 -14.84 -10.63
C ASP A 42 19.63 -13.75 -11.12
N ASP A 43 19.35 -13.18 -12.27
CA ASP A 43 20.19 -12.16 -12.86
C ASP A 43 19.78 -10.74 -12.48
N TYR A 44 19.07 -10.60 -11.39
CA TYR A 44 18.66 -9.30 -10.89
C TYR A 44 19.87 -8.40 -10.67
N ALA A 45 19.82 -7.22 -11.23
CA ALA A 45 20.96 -6.30 -11.25
C ALA A 45 20.81 -5.13 -10.28
N GLY A 46 19.88 -5.14 -9.38
CA GLY A 46 19.75 -4.12 -8.35
C GLY A 46 19.03 -2.85 -8.79
N ASP A 47 19.20 -2.44 -10.03
CA ASP A 47 18.51 -1.26 -10.55
C ASP A 47 17.24 -1.61 -11.31
N GLU A 48 16.84 -2.86 -11.25
CA GLU A 48 15.62 -3.32 -11.91
C GLU A 48 14.40 -3.27 -11.01
N ALA A 49 14.54 -2.80 -9.80
CA ALA A 49 13.42 -2.68 -8.87
C ALA A 49 12.44 -1.63 -9.37
N CYS A 50 11.17 -1.89 -9.18
CA CYS A 50 10.15 -0.90 -9.45
C CYS A 50 9.32 -0.67 -8.20
N ILE A 51 8.76 0.52 -8.07
CA ILE A 51 7.98 0.92 -6.93
C ILE A 51 6.51 0.97 -7.34
N VAL A 52 5.67 0.30 -6.57
CA VAL A 52 4.24 0.22 -6.85
C VAL A 52 3.49 0.72 -5.63
N ALA A 53 2.53 1.59 -5.86
CA ALA A 53 1.63 2.06 -4.81
C ALA A 53 0.27 1.43 -5.04
N SER A 54 -0.28 0.87 -3.98
CA SER A 54 -1.60 0.24 -4.02
C SER A 54 -2.52 0.92 -3.04
N ALA A 55 -3.79 1.08 -3.41
CA ALA A 55 -4.76 1.77 -2.59
C ALA A 55 -6.14 1.15 -2.82
N PRO A 56 -7.12 1.40 -1.93
CA PRO A 56 -8.47 0.91 -2.15
C PRO A 56 -9.04 1.42 -3.48
N HIS A 57 -9.79 0.57 -4.16
CA HIS A 57 -10.36 0.91 -5.46
C HIS A 57 -11.24 2.16 -5.42
N ALA A 58 -12.00 2.32 -4.36
CA ALA A 58 -12.92 3.45 -4.24
C ALA A 58 -12.25 4.73 -3.77
N GLN A 59 -10.98 4.65 -3.41
CA GLN A 59 -10.27 5.81 -2.88
C GLN A 59 -9.87 6.74 -4.03
N PRO A 60 -10.25 8.03 -3.97
CA PRO A 60 -9.86 8.95 -5.03
C PRO A 60 -8.34 9.11 -5.09
N TRP A 61 -7.82 9.31 -6.30
CA TRP A 61 -6.38 9.46 -6.51
C TRP A 61 -5.78 10.59 -5.67
N TRP A 62 -6.51 11.69 -5.49
CA TRP A 62 -6.01 12.82 -4.73
C TRP A 62 -5.87 12.49 -3.24
N ARG A 63 -6.66 11.55 -2.76
CA ARG A 63 -6.54 11.11 -1.38
C ARG A 63 -5.29 10.24 -1.19
N THR A 64 -5.04 9.37 -2.14
CA THR A 64 -3.83 8.55 -2.13
C THR A 64 -2.59 9.44 -2.21
N ASP A 65 -2.63 10.46 -3.06
CA ASP A 65 -1.54 11.40 -3.23
C ASP A 65 -1.28 12.17 -1.94
N SER A 66 -2.35 12.58 -1.25
CA SER A 66 -2.22 13.28 0.03
C SER A 66 -1.58 12.40 1.09
N LEU A 67 -1.95 11.13 1.16
CA LEU A 67 -1.35 10.21 2.12
C LEU A 67 0.15 10.04 1.85
N LEU A 68 0.52 9.92 0.59
CA LEU A 68 1.93 9.79 0.21
C LEU A 68 2.71 11.05 0.59
N ALA A 69 2.13 12.23 0.38
CA ALA A 69 2.78 13.48 0.72
C ALA A 69 3.00 13.60 2.22
N VAL A 70 2.00 13.26 3.01
CA VAL A 70 2.13 13.31 4.47
C VAL A 70 3.18 12.31 4.95
N ALA A 71 3.17 11.11 4.41
CA ALA A 71 4.15 10.09 4.78
C ALA A 71 5.56 10.55 4.45
N HIS A 72 5.75 11.15 3.28
CA HIS A 72 7.05 11.65 2.87
C HIS A 72 7.57 12.69 3.86
N ASN A 73 6.71 13.58 4.31
CA ASN A 73 7.11 14.64 5.22
C ASN A 73 7.30 14.16 6.66
N SER A 74 6.68 13.06 7.03
CA SER A 74 6.66 12.57 8.41
C SER A 74 7.57 11.37 8.66
N ALA A 75 8.06 10.73 7.62
CA ALA A 75 8.70 9.42 7.74
C ALA A 75 10.19 9.48 8.01
N LEU A 76 10.70 10.64 8.33
CA LEU A 76 12.14 10.81 8.43
C LEU A 76 12.67 10.76 9.87
N TYR A 77 11.91 10.20 10.73
CA TYR A 77 12.35 10.08 12.13
C TYR A 77 12.35 8.66 12.59
#